data_21c306f9766399209cf655b8c0ec102e
#
_entry.id   21c306f9766399209cf655b8c0ec102e
#
_cell.length_a   1.000
_cell.length_b   1.000
_cell.length_c   1.000
_cell.angle_alpha   90.00
_cell.angle_beta   90.00
_cell.angle_gamma   90.00
#
_symmetry.space_group_name_H-M   'P 1'
#
loop_
_entity.id
_entity.type
_entity.pdbx_description
1 polymer ?
#
loop_
_entity_poly.entity_id
_entity_poly.type
_entity_poly.pdbx_seq_one_letter_code
_entity_poly.pdbx_strand_id
1 'polypeptide(L)'
;VGCIPSKALLHVAAVMDEVSHMADLGVDFGAPVVNIDKLRGHKEKVIGKLTGGLAAMAKMRKVTTVRGYGHFVGSNHLEVEETTGASQEKTGGKKIVAFQRAIIAAGSQAVRLPFMPDDPRVVDSTGALALKEVPKRMLILGGGIIGLEMGTVYSTLGARLDVVEMMDGLMQGADRD
;
A
#
# COMPACT_ATOMS: atom_id res chain seq x y z
N VAL A 1 5.17 3.16 1.43
CA VAL A 1 4.72 1.88 1.98
C VAL A 1 3.64 1.26 1.10
N GLY A 2 2.68 2.03 0.58
CA GLY A 2 1.57 1.51 -0.24
C GLY A 2 1.94 1.15 -1.68
N CYS A 3 2.81 1.92 -2.33
CA CYS A 3 3.08 1.78 -3.77
C CYS A 3 3.76 0.46 -4.17
N ILE A 4 4.67 -0.06 -3.36
CA ILE A 4 5.37 -1.31 -3.67
C ILE A 4 4.39 -2.50 -3.65
N PRO A 5 3.65 -2.74 -2.56
CA PRO A 5 2.68 -3.83 -2.53
C PRO A 5 1.56 -3.66 -3.56
N SER A 6 1.03 -2.45 -3.77
CA SER A 6 -0.04 -2.26 -4.76
C SER A 6 0.43 -2.59 -6.18
N LYS A 7 1.61 -2.13 -6.59
CA LYS A 7 2.15 -2.44 -7.92
C LYS A 7 2.50 -3.91 -8.10
N ALA A 8 2.97 -4.59 -7.02
CA ALA A 8 3.20 -6.03 -7.07
C ALA A 8 1.90 -6.82 -7.30
N LEU A 9 0.81 -6.44 -6.64
CA LEU A 9 -0.49 -7.07 -6.79
C LEU A 9 -1.17 -6.72 -8.13
N LEU A 10 -1.10 -5.45 -8.54
CA LEU A 10 -1.64 -4.99 -9.83
C LEU A 10 -0.95 -5.68 -11.01
N HIS A 11 0.35 -5.93 -10.93
CA HIS A 11 1.05 -6.68 -11.97
C HIS A 11 0.48 -8.10 -12.12
N VAL A 12 0.22 -8.79 -11.01
CA VAL A 12 -0.41 -10.12 -11.07
C VAL A 12 -1.82 -10.03 -11.63
N ALA A 13 -2.61 -9.03 -11.20
CA ALA A 13 -3.95 -8.80 -11.72
C ALA A 13 -3.92 -8.54 -13.24
N ALA A 14 -3.02 -7.71 -13.73
CA ALA A 14 -2.87 -7.42 -15.15
C ALA A 14 -2.54 -8.67 -15.97
N VAL A 15 -1.62 -9.51 -15.48
CA VAL A 15 -1.29 -10.78 -16.16
C VAL A 15 -2.49 -11.72 -16.18
N MET A 16 -3.26 -11.81 -15.10
CA MET A 16 -4.47 -12.65 -15.06
C MET A 16 -5.53 -12.15 -16.04
N ASP A 17 -5.71 -10.84 -16.13
CA ASP A 17 -6.64 -10.19 -17.06
C ASP A 17 -6.21 -10.45 -18.51
N GLU A 18 -4.94 -10.23 -18.84
CA GLU A 18 -4.38 -10.52 -20.17
C GLU A 18 -4.58 -11.98 -20.58
N VAL A 19 -4.30 -12.92 -19.68
CA VAL A 19 -4.50 -14.35 -19.90
C VAL A 19 -5.98 -14.68 -20.17
N SER A 20 -6.92 -14.02 -19.47
CA SER A 20 -8.35 -14.25 -19.68
C SER A 20 -8.83 -13.85 -21.09
N HIS A 21 -8.22 -12.83 -21.69
CA HIS A 21 -8.53 -12.37 -23.05
C HIS A 21 -7.89 -13.23 -24.16
N MET A 22 -6.93 -14.07 -23.82
CA MET A 22 -6.30 -14.98 -24.82
C MET A 22 -7.28 -16.00 -25.40
N ALA A 23 -8.35 -16.33 -24.69
CA ALA A 23 -9.41 -17.22 -25.18
C ALA A 23 -10.06 -16.66 -26.45
N ASP A 24 -10.25 -15.35 -26.56
CA ASP A 24 -10.80 -14.67 -27.75
C ASP A 24 -9.86 -14.78 -28.96
N LEU A 25 -8.58 -15.02 -28.71
CA LEU A 25 -7.55 -15.25 -29.73
C LEU A 25 -7.32 -16.72 -30.03
N GLY A 26 -8.12 -17.62 -29.45
CA GLY A 26 -8.06 -19.06 -29.66
C GLY A 26 -7.10 -19.81 -28.74
N VAL A 27 -6.60 -19.19 -27.69
CA VAL A 27 -5.73 -19.83 -26.69
C VAL A 27 -6.41 -19.83 -25.31
N ASP A 28 -6.86 -20.99 -24.88
CA ASP A 28 -7.57 -21.15 -23.60
C ASP A 28 -6.63 -21.72 -22.53
N PHE A 29 -6.43 -20.98 -21.44
CA PHE A 29 -5.64 -21.39 -20.27
C PHE A 29 -6.51 -21.99 -19.15
N GLY A 30 -7.83 -21.99 -19.32
CA GLY A 30 -8.77 -22.40 -18.28
C GLY A 30 -8.87 -21.39 -17.12
N ALA A 31 -9.71 -21.71 -16.14
CA ALA A 31 -9.92 -20.85 -14.99
C ALA A 31 -8.69 -20.84 -14.04
N PRO A 32 -8.22 -19.68 -13.59
CA PRO A 32 -7.07 -19.61 -12.71
C PRO A 32 -7.38 -20.16 -11.32
N VAL A 33 -6.45 -20.89 -10.73
CA VAL A 33 -6.50 -21.33 -9.34
C VAL A 33 -5.56 -20.44 -8.52
N VAL A 34 -6.13 -19.56 -7.70
CA VAL A 34 -5.37 -18.59 -6.92
C VAL A 34 -5.06 -19.14 -5.52
N ASN A 35 -3.78 -19.17 -5.17
CA ASN A 35 -3.32 -19.44 -3.81
C ASN A 35 -2.94 -18.10 -3.14
N ILE A 36 -3.80 -17.62 -2.27
CA ILE A 36 -3.64 -16.30 -1.61
C ILE A 36 -2.39 -16.24 -0.74
N ASP A 37 -2.02 -17.32 -0.06
CA ASP A 37 -0.82 -17.34 0.78
C ASP A 37 0.45 -17.20 -0.05
N LYS A 38 0.52 -17.87 -1.19
CA LYS A 38 1.65 -17.74 -2.13
C LYS A 38 1.69 -16.34 -2.74
N LEU A 39 0.55 -15.77 -3.11
CA LEU A 39 0.45 -14.41 -3.64
C LEU A 39 0.91 -13.37 -2.61
N ARG A 40 0.45 -13.52 -1.36
CA ARG A 40 0.91 -12.69 -0.24
C ARG A 40 2.43 -12.82 -0.04
N GLY A 41 2.96 -14.05 -0.04
CA GLY A 41 4.38 -14.33 0.06
C GLY A 41 5.19 -13.70 -1.08
N HIS A 42 4.69 -13.72 -2.32
CA HIS A 42 5.29 -13.02 -3.46
C HIS A 42 5.36 -11.52 -3.22
N LYS A 43 4.25 -10.90 -2.81
CA LYS A 43 4.18 -9.47 -2.47
C LYS A 43 5.22 -9.11 -1.39
N GLU A 44 5.30 -9.86 -0.29
CA GLU A 44 6.26 -9.60 0.78
C GLU A 44 7.71 -9.76 0.30
N LYS A 45 7.99 -10.71 -0.58
CA LYS A 45 9.32 -10.88 -1.18
C LYS A 45 9.72 -9.68 -2.03
N VAL A 46 8.79 -9.11 -2.82
CA VAL A 46 9.03 -7.89 -3.60
C VAL A 46 9.33 -6.72 -2.68
N ILE A 47 8.52 -6.52 -1.64
CA ILE A 47 8.73 -5.48 -0.63
C ILE A 47 10.12 -5.62 0.01
N GLY A 48 10.45 -6.81 0.50
CA GLY A 48 11.73 -7.08 1.17
C GLY A 48 12.93 -6.84 0.27
N LYS A 49 12.85 -7.21 -1.02
CA LYS A 49 13.91 -6.96 -2.00
C LYS A 49 14.16 -5.46 -2.21
N LEU A 50 13.10 -4.69 -2.40
CA LEU A 50 13.23 -3.26 -2.69
C LEU A 50 13.64 -2.46 -1.44
N THR A 51 13.03 -2.71 -0.29
CA THR A 51 13.39 -2.03 0.96
C THR A 51 14.78 -2.41 1.46
N GLY A 52 15.16 -3.69 1.28
CA GLY A 52 16.52 -4.16 1.58
C GLY A 52 17.58 -3.50 0.69
N GLY A 53 17.28 -3.31 -0.60
CA GLY A 53 18.14 -2.56 -1.52
C GLY A 53 18.35 -1.11 -1.08
N LEU A 54 17.29 -0.43 -0.64
CA LEU A 54 17.38 0.94 -0.10
C LEU A 54 18.25 0.99 1.16
N ALA A 55 18.06 0.05 2.08
CA ALA A 55 18.88 -0.04 3.29
C ALA A 55 20.36 -0.27 2.98
N ALA A 56 20.66 -1.14 2.01
CA ALA A 56 22.03 -1.39 1.56
C ALA A 56 22.66 -0.14 0.93
N MET A 57 21.92 0.61 0.10
CA MET A 57 22.39 1.87 -0.48
C MET A 57 22.65 2.93 0.59
N ALA A 58 21.78 3.07 1.58
CA ALA A 58 21.99 3.99 2.70
C ALA A 58 23.29 3.64 3.46
N LYS A 59 23.50 2.34 3.74
CA LYS A 59 24.72 1.87 4.40
C LYS A 59 25.99 2.16 3.59
N MET A 60 25.98 1.85 2.28
CA MET A 60 27.13 2.12 1.40
C MET A 60 27.47 3.61 1.33
N ARG A 61 26.47 4.48 1.37
CA ARG A 61 26.65 5.94 1.35
C ARG A 61 26.88 6.54 2.73
N LYS A 62 27.05 5.71 3.76
CA LYS A 62 27.28 6.12 5.14
C LYS A 62 26.18 7.06 5.69
N VAL A 63 24.93 6.85 5.25
CA VAL A 63 23.79 7.60 5.75
C VAL A 63 23.42 7.06 7.14
N THR A 64 23.34 7.95 8.12
CA THR A 64 22.84 7.60 9.45
C THR A 64 21.32 7.48 9.40
N THR A 65 20.79 6.31 9.73
CA THR A 65 19.35 6.07 9.80
C THR A 65 18.89 6.11 11.24
N VAL A 66 17.93 6.96 11.54
CA VAL A 66 17.23 7.02 12.83
C VAL A 66 15.79 6.65 12.60
N ARG A 67 15.31 5.66 13.34
CA ARG A 67 13.94 5.15 13.19
C ARG A 67 13.07 5.64 14.32
N GLY A 68 11.94 6.24 14.00
CA GLY A 68 11.00 6.74 14.98
C GLY A 68 10.04 7.79 14.43
N TYR A 69 9.28 8.39 15.32
CA TYR A 69 8.40 9.52 15.02
C TYR A 69 9.15 10.82 15.25
N GLY A 70 9.36 11.57 14.16
CA GLY A 70 10.07 12.85 14.21
C GLY A 70 9.10 14.02 14.31
N HIS A 71 9.44 15.00 15.14
CA HIS A 71 8.78 16.31 15.17
C HIS A 71 9.80 17.43 15.34
N PHE A 72 9.53 18.58 14.73
CA PHE A 72 10.42 19.72 14.81
C PHE A 72 10.32 20.37 16.20
N VAL A 73 11.44 20.52 16.87
CA VAL A 73 11.56 21.21 18.17
C VAL A 73 12.28 22.55 18.04
N GLY A 74 12.61 22.95 16.82
CA GLY A 74 13.23 24.22 16.45
C GLY A 74 13.48 24.27 14.94
N SER A 75 13.99 25.40 14.44
CA SER A 75 14.24 25.62 13.02
C SER A 75 15.23 24.64 12.40
N ASN A 76 16.14 24.10 13.20
CA ASN A 76 17.22 23.21 12.75
C ASN A 76 17.36 21.95 13.64
N HIS A 77 16.33 21.61 14.41
CA HIS A 77 16.34 20.46 15.30
C HIS A 77 15.07 19.63 15.16
N LEU A 78 15.25 18.33 15.04
CA LEU A 78 14.20 17.33 15.02
C LEU A 78 14.38 16.42 16.23
N GLU A 79 13.37 16.30 17.06
CA GLU A 79 13.30 15.25 18.08
C GLU A 79 12.68 14.00 17.44
N VAL A 80 13.32 12.86 17.64
CA VAL A 80 12.83 11.56 17.19
C VAL A 80 12.52 10.70 18.40
N GLU A 81 11.26 10.33 18.57
CA GLU A 81 10.84 9.31 19.51
C GLU A 81 11.11 7.94 18.88
N GLU A 82 12.10 7.25 19.40
CA GLU A 82 12.62 6.02 18.77
C GLU A 82 11.62 4.87 18.84
N THR A 83 11.53 4.11 17.75
CA THR A 83 10.65 2.94 17.63
C THR A 83 11.42 1.71 17.20
N THR A 84 10.87 0.52 17.50
CA THR A 84 11.41 -0.76 17.10
C THR A 84 10.33 -1.65 16.47
N GLY A 85 10.73 -2.74 15.83
CA GLY A 85 9.81 -3.73 15.26
C GLY A 85 9.03 -3.23 14.04
N ALA A 86 8.27 -4.12 13.40
CA ALA A 86 7.42 -3.77 12.26
C ALA A 86 6.20 -2.93 12.66
N SER A 87 5.70 -3.13 13.89
CA SER A 87 4.59 -2.39 14.50
C SER A 87 4.96 -0.99 14.96
N GLN A 88 6.25 -0.60 14.84
CA GLN A 88 6.77 0.71 15.29
C GLN A 88 6.52 0.98 16.77
N GLU A 89 6.75 -0.02 17.62
CA GLU A 89 6.60 0.09 19.05
C GLU A 89 7.57 1.12 19.61
N LYS A 90 7.08 2.03 20.45
CA LYS A 90 7.87 3.08 21.07
C LYS A 90 8.83 2.45 22.10
N THR A 91 10.10 2.79 21.99
CA THR A 91 11.13 2.31 22.93
C THR A 91 11.25 3.16 24.19
N GLY A 92 10.65 4.36 24.20
CA GLY A 92 10.82 5.38 25.21
C GLY A 92 12.10 6.23 25.01
N GLY A 93 12.98 5.84 24.11
CA GLY A 93 14.17 6.61 23.76
C GLY A 93 13.82 7.83 22.90
N LYS A 94 14.54 8.93 23.14
CA LYS A 94 14.43 10.16 22.35
C LYS A 94 15.80 10.56 21.83
N LYS A 95 15.85 11.03 20.59
CA LYS A 95 17.07 11.48 19.96
C LYS A 95 16.86 12.83 19.28
N ILE A 96 17.75 13.78 19.55
CA ILE A 96 17.76 15.07 18.86
C ILE A 96 18.70 14.97 17.65
N VAL A 97 18.19 15.33 16.48
CA VAL A 97 18.94 15.43 15.24
C VAL A 97 19.02 16.89 14.83
N ALA A 98 20.23 17.44 14.85
CA ALA A 98 20.49 18.79 14.33
C ALA A 98 20.78 18.70 12.83
N PHE A 99 20.32 19.69 12.05
CA PHE A 99 20.53 19.75 10.61
C PHE A 99 20.68 21.18 10.11
N GLN A 100 21.37 21.36 8.99
CA GLN A 100 21.45 22.64 8.27
C GLN A 100 20.32 22.77 7.24
N ARG A 101 19.95 21.66 6.62
CA ARG A 101 18.87 21.57 5.63
C ARG A 101 18.11 20.27 5.85
N ALA A 102 16.82 20.28 5.59
CA ALA A 102 15.96 19.10 5.70
C ALA A 102 15.09 18.95 4.45
N ILE A 103 14.81 17.70 4.10
CA ILE A 103 13.79 17.34 3.11
C ILE A 103 12.71 16.59 3.86
N ILE A 104 11.48 17.11 3.83
CA ILE A 104 10.32 16.46 4.43
C ILE A 104 9.74 15.49 3.41
N ALA A 105 9.92 14.20 3.65
CA ALA A 105 9.39 13.12 2.82
C ALA A 105 8.67 12.11 3.73
N ALA A 106 7.74 12.61 4.55
CA ALA A 106 7.11 11.87 5.64
C ALA A 106 6.05 10.85 5.18
N GLY A 107 5.70 10.83 3.88
CA GLY A 107 4.65 9.97 3.34
C GLY A 107 3.25 10.45 3.72
N SER A 108 2.32 9.50 3.77
CA SER A 108 0.91 9.73 4.09
C SER A 108 0.36 8.58 4.92
N GLN A 109 -0.78 8.80 5.51
CA GLN A 109 -1.54 7.75 6.20
C GLN A 109 -2.94 7.64 5.62
N ALA A 110 -3.57 6.47 5.80
CA ALA A 110 -4.94 6.26 5.38
C ALA A 110 -5.91 7.18 6.14
N VAL A 111 -6.87 7.74 5.42
CA VAL A 111 -7.95 8.54 6.01
C VAL A 111 -8.96 7.59 6.64
N ARG A 112 -9.38 7.88 7.87
CA ARG A 112 -10.51 7.19 8.51
C ARG A 112 -11.68 8.16 8.59
N LEU A 113 -12.80 7.77 8.00
CA LEU A 113 -14.03 8.55 8.08
C LEU A 113 -14.68 8.37 9.46
N PRO A 114 -15.21 9.45 10.08
CA PRO A 114 -15.68 9.41 11.47
C PRO A 114 -16.91 8.50 11.69
N PHE A 115 -17.67 8.22 10.63
CA PHE A 115 -18.85 7.36 10.66
C PHE A 115 -18.57 5.88 10.38
N MET A 116 -17.30 5.51 10.12
CA MET A 116 -16.95 4.13 9.84
C MET A 116 -17.16 3.26 11.09
N PRO A 117 -17.86 2.13 10.96
CA PRO A 117 -18.05 1.20 12.06
C PRO A 117 -16.72 0.57 12.50
N ASP A 118 -16.64 0.21 13.75
CA ASP A 118 -15.54 -0.59 14.28
C ASP A 118 -15.85 -2.08 14.08
N ASP A 119 -15.50 -2.59 12.91
CA ASP A 119 -15.75 -3.96 12.48
C ASP A 119 -14.48 -4.48 11.79
N PRO A 120 -14.01 -5.69 12.08
CA PRO A 120 -12.78 -6.25 11.50
C PRO A 120 -12.84 -6.44 9.97
N ARG A 121 -14.04 -6.41 9.39
CA ARG A 121 -14.25 -6.44 7.93
C ARG A 121 -14.04 -5.06 7.27
N VAL A 122 -14.05 -4.00 8.07
CA VAL A 122 -13.80 -2.64 7.60
C VAL A 122 -12.31 -2.37 7.70
N VAL A 123 -11.68 -2.23 6.54
CA VAL A 123 -10.24 -2.03 6.44
C VAL A 123 -9.91 -0.76 5.67
N ASP A 124 -8.81 -0.13 6.01
CA ASP A 124 -8.21 0.93 5.22
C ASP A 124 -7.33 0.34 4.09
N SER A 125 -6.64 1.20 3.35
CA SER A 125 -5.74 0.78 2.28
C SER A 125 -4.62 -0.15 2.76
N THR A 126 -4.13 0.02 3.97
CA THR A 126 -3.10 -0.85 4.56
C THR A 126 -3.67 -2.24 4.84
N GLY A 127 -4.88 -2.30 5.39
CA GLY A 127 -5.59 -3.55 5.62
C GLY A 127 -5.94 -4.29 4.32
N ALA A 128 -6.35 -3.55 3.28
CA ALA A 128 -6.60 -4.12 1.95
C ALA A 128 -5.32 -4.70 1.33
N LEU A 129 -4.20 -3.97 1.43
CA LEU A 129 -2.89 -4.45 0.95
C LEU A 129 -2.35 -5.65 1.72
N ALA A 130 -2.80 -5.89 2.95
CA ALA A 130 -2.45 -7.10 3.68
C ALA A 130 -2.95 -8.38 2.99
N LEU A 131 -4.01 -8.27 2.19
CA LEU A 131 -4.60 -9.36 1.38
C LEU A 131 -4.85 -10.61 2.23
N LYS A 132 -5.58 -10.45 3.34
CA LYS A 132 -5.88 -11.56 4.25
C LYS A 132 -6.74 -12.62 3.59
N GLU A 133 -7.76 -12.17 2.85
CA GLU A 133 -8.72 -12.99 2.11
C GLU A 133 -9.28 -12.23 0.92
N VAL A 134 -9.95 -12.90 0.01
CA VAL A 134 -10.73 -12.30 -1.06
C VAL A 134 -12.20 -12.48 -0.71
N PRO A 135 -12.94 -11.41 -0.35
CA PRO A 135 -14.34 -11.50 -0.01
C PRO A 135 -15.18 -11.78 -1.28
N LYS A 136 -16.33 -12.43 -1.14
CA LYS A 136 -17.26 -12.62 -2.26
C LYS A 136 -17.80 -11.30 -2.79
N ARG A 137 -18.02 -10.32 -1.89
CA ARG A 137 -18.47 -8.96 -2.23
C ARG A 137 -17.64 -7.96 -1.42
N MET A 138 -17.25 -6.87 -2.07
CA MET A 138 -16.46 -5.81 -1.46
C MET A 138 -17.07 -4.46 -1.82
N LEU A 139 -17.28 -3.62 -0.82
CA LEU A 139 -17.65 -2.23 -0.98
C LEU A 139 -16.41 -1.36 -0.82
N ILE A 140 -16.18 -0.48 -1.78
CA ILE A 140 -15.09 0.50 -1.75
C ILE A 140 -15.70 1.88 -1.56
N LEU A 141 -15.25 2.59 -0.53
CA LEU A 141 -15.60 3.99 -0.31
C LEU A 141 -14.47 4.88 -0.82
N GLY A 142 -14.76 5.59 -1.90
CA GLY A 142 -13.85 6.46 -2.62
C GLY A 142 -13.35 5.88 -3.95
N GLY A 143 -13.73 6.54 -5.04
CA GLY A 143 -13.34 6.22 -6.42
C GLY A 143 -12.03 6.89 -6.84
N GLY A 144 -11.15 7.22 -5.89
CA GLY A 144 -9.79 7.71 -6.15
C GLY A 144 -8.83 6.58 -6.51
N ILE A 145 -7.57 6.95 -6.79
CA ILE A 145 -6.55 6.00 -7.28
C ILE A 145 -6.39 4.75 -6.40
N ILE A 146 -6.34 4.91 -5.08
CA ILE A 146 -6.12 3.78 -4.16
C ILE A 146 -7.32 2.83 -4.17
N GLY A 147 -8.53 3.38 -4.12
CA GLY A 147 -9.77 2.58 -4.17
C GLY A 147 -9.86 1.77 -5.46
N LEU A 148 -9.56 2.39 -6.60
CA LEU A 148 -9.59 1.73 -7.90
C LEU A 148 -8.45 0.72 -8.10
N GLU A 149 -7.24 1.01 -7.61
CA GLU A 149 -6.14 0.02 -7.62
C GLU A 149 -6.50 -1.23 -6.83
N MET A 150 -7.03 -1.07 -5.62
CA MET A 150 -7.44 -2.21 -4.79
C MET A 150 -8.67 -2.90 -5.40
N GLY A 151 -9.60 -2.12 -5.95
CA GLY A 151 -10.74 -2.66 -6.69
C GLY A 151 -10.31 -3.58 -7.82
N THR A 152 -9.37 -3.13 -8.66
CA THR A 152 -8.81 -3.94 -9.75
C THR A 152 -8.23 -5.24 -9.23
N VAL A 153 -7.39 -5.19 -8.18
CA VAL A 153 -6.80 -6.40 -7.61
C VAL A 153 -7.86 -7.37 -7.11
N TYR A 154 -8.79 -6.90 -6.28
CA TYR A 154 -9.80 -7.78 -5.67
C TYR A 154 -10.82 -8.31 -6.70
N SER A 155 -11.19 -7.49 -7.70
CA SER A 155 -12.07 -7.92 -8.78
C SER A 155 -11.44 -9.04 -9.61
N THR A 156 -10.18 -8.87 -10.01
CA THR A 156 -9.46 -9.89 -10.78
C THR A 156 -9.27 -11.18 -9.97
N LEU A 157 -9.15 -11.07 -8.64
CA LEU A 157 -9.12 -12.22 -7.75
C LEU A 157 -10.49 -12.85 -7.48
N GLY A 158 -11.58 -12.31 -8.04
CA GLY A 158 -12.91 -12.89 -8.02
C GLY A 158 -13.92 -12.23 -7.07
N ALA A 159 -13.60 -11.09 -6.45
CA ALA A 159 -14.56 -10.34 -5.65
C ALA A 159 -15.52 -9.55 -6.55
N ARG A 160 -16.82 -9.58 -6.22
CA ARG A 160 -17.78 -8.63 -6.79
C ARG A 160 -17.63 -7.29 -6.09
N LEU A 161 -17.45 -6.21 -6.86
CA LEU A 161 -17.22 -4.88 -6.31
C LEU A 161 -18.45 -3.99 -6.45
N ASP A 162 -18.63 -3.16 -5.43
CA ASP A 162 -19.45 -1.96 -5.48
C ASP A 162 -18.55 -0.77 -5.06
N VAL A 163 -18.56 0.33 -5.81
CA VAL A 163 -17.76 1.52 -5.52
C VAL A 163 -18.69 2.69 -5.27
N VAL A 164 -18.49 3.39 -4.17
CA VAL A 164 -19.23 4.61 -3.83
C VAL A 164 -18.28 5.78 -3.86
N GLU A 165 -18.61 6.77 -4.69
CA GLU A 165 -17.89 8.03 -4.81
C GLU A 165 -18.86 9.19 -4.54
N MET A 166 -18.41 10.17 -3.77
CA MET A 166 -19.22 11.34 -3.40
C MET A 166 -19.23 12.42 -4.48
N MET A 167 -18.21 12.46 -5.31
CA MET A 167 -18.05 13.43 -6.38
C MET A 167 -18.67 12.91 -7.69
N ASP A 168 -18.83 13.78 -8.68
CA ASP A 168 -19.48 13.49 -9.97
C ASP A 168 -18.77 12.47 -10.87
N GLY A 169 -17.65 11.93 -10.45
CA GLY A 169 -16.91 10.95 -11.22
C GLY A 169 -15.72 10.37 -10.49
N LEU A 170 -15.21 9.28 -11.01
CA LEU A 170 -14.02 8.64 -10.49
C LEU A 170 -12.77 9.46 -10.84
N MET A 171 -11.68 9.27 -10.10
CA MET A 171 -10.37 9.87 -10.40
C MET A 171 -10.40 11.38 -10.61
N GLN A 172 -10.93 12.12 -9.65
CA GLN A 172 -11.17 13.59 -9.77
C GLN A 172 -9.95 14.43 -10.18
N GLY A 173 -8.74 13.96 -9.94
CA GLY A 173 -7.50 14.65 -10.36
C GLY A 173 -7.01 14.28 -11.76
N ALA A 174 -7.68 13.37 -12.47
CA ALA A 174 -7.32 12.96 -13.81
C ALA A 174 -8.02 13.83 -14.87
N ASP A 175 -7.39 13.94 -16.04
CA ASP A 175 -8.03 14.54 -17.21
C ASP A 175 -9.28 13.75 -17.60
N ARG A 176 -10.24 14.44 -18.18
CA ARG A 176 -11.55 13.85 -18.55
C ARG A 176 -11.61 13.35 -19.99
N ASP A 177 -10.57 13.59 -20.77
CA ASP A 177 -10.49 13.21 -22.19
C ASP A 177 -10.32 11.72 -22.43
#